data_493d5f2551de47c83bd867869c41ff26
#
_entry.id   493d5f2551de47c83bd867869c41ff26
#
_cell.length_a   1.000
_cell.length_b   1.000
_cell.length_c   1.000
_cell.angle_alpha   90.00
_cell.angle_beta   90.00
_cell.angle_gamma   90.00
#
_symmetry.space_group_name_H-M   'P 1'
#
loop_
_entity.id
_entity.type
_entity.pdbx_description
1 polymer ?
#
loop_
_entity_poly.entity_id
_entity_poly.type
_entity_poly.pdbx_seq_one_letter_code
_entity_poly.pdbx_strand_id
1 'polypeptide(L)'
;MQKAQVAVLDIDDDAATKLGARLASAGGPEPVYYHCDLTSVPEAQSTVRSILQKFGTVDVLINNAGNDMRHKIDEVTPELWDKTIAVNLKHQFFMAQAVIPSMQKAQHGSIINMSSIGWMIPSTNQVVYVTAKAAVVGMTRTLAHELGADNIRVNCIMPGWILTERQQRLWLTEANRTHVLANQALKRMIMPDEVARLALFLAADDSSAITNQSYVIDAGWV
;
A
#
# COMPACT_ATOMS: atom_id res chain seq x y z
N MET A 1 -10.28 17.42 -9.04
CA MET A 1 -9.44 16.36 -9.59
C MET A 1 -8.00 16.82 -9.54
N GLN A 2 -7.13 16.10 -8.82
CA GLN A 2 -5.70 16.44 -8.77
C GLN A 2 -5.07 16.00 -10.09
N LYS A 3 -4.28 16.86 -10.72
CA LYS A 3 -3.69 16.64 -12.05
C LYS A 3 -2.39 15.81 -11.98
N ALA A 4 -2.29 14.82 -11.06
CA ALA A 4 -1.11 13.98 -10.96
C ALA A 4 -1.01 13.03 -12.16
N GLN A 5 0.20 12.85 -12.68
CA GLN A 5 0.51 11.75 -13.58
C GLN A 5 0.76 10.50 -12.74
N VAL A 6 0.07 9.41 -13.06
CA VAL A 6 0.10 8.19 -12.25
C VAL A 6 0.73 7.05 -13.05
N ALA A 7 1.76 6.42 -12.49
CA ALA A 7 2.26 5.12 -12.93
C ALA A 7 1.66 4.04 -12.04
N VAL A 8 1.06 3.03 -12.64
CA VAL A 8 0.47 1.86 -11.94
C VAL A 8 1.30 0.63 -12.27
N LEU A 9 1.75 -0.07 -11.23
CA LEU A 9 2.49 -1.32 -11.35
C LEU A 9 1.63 -2.44 -10.76
N ASP A 10 1.31 -3.44 -11.55
CA ASP A 10 0.56 -4.62 -11.13
C ASP A 10 0.91 -5.82 -12.01
N ILE A 11 0.57 -7.02 -11.57
CA ILE A 11 0.64 -8.27 -12.34
C ILE A 11 -0.68 -8.58 -13.05
N ASP A 12 -1.76 -7.85 -12.75
CA ASP A 12 -3.11 -8.07 -13.27
C ASP A 12 -3.42 -7.08 -14.41
N ASP A 13 -3.10 -7.49 -15.65
CA ASP A 13 -3.30 -6.69 -16.85
C ASP A 13 -4.79 -6.35 -17.09
N ASP A 14 -5.68 -7.28 -16.74
CA ASP A 14 -7.13 -7.09 -16.90
C ASP A 14 -7.66 -6.03 -15.92
N ALA A 15 -7.20 -6.06 -14.67
CA ALA A 15 -7.56 -5.05 -13.68
C ALA A 15 -7.02 -3.67 -14.08
N ALA A 16 -5.81 -3.60 -14.61
CA ALA A 16 -5.20 -2.36 -15.09
C ALA A 16 -5.99 -1.76 -16.26
N THR A 17 -6.40 -2.58 -17.23
CA THR A 17 -7.23 -2.16 -18.37
C THR A 17 -8.58 -1.60 -17.91
N LYS A 18 -9.25 -2.29 -16.97
CA LYS A 18 -10.51 -1.82 -16.39
C LYS A 18 -10.35 -0.49 -15.64
N LEU A 19 -9.24 -0.33 -14.91
CA LEU A 19 -8.93 0.93 -14.23
C LEU A 19 -8.77 2.08 -15.22
N GLY A 20 -8.00 1.89 -16.29
CA GLY A 20 -7.81 2.88 -17.34
C GLY A 20 -9.14 3.33 -17.95
N ALA A 21 -9.99 2.38 -18.34
CA ALA A 21 -11.31 2.67 -18.91
C ALA A 21 -12.21 3.45 -17.92
N ARG A 22 -12.20 3.09 -16.64
CA ARG A 22 -12.97 3.78 -15.60
C ARG A 22 -12.50 5.22 -15.38
N LEU A 23 -11.19 5.46 -15.37
CA LEU A 23 -10.62 6.80 -15.22
C LEU A 23 -10.90 7.68 -16.43
N ALA A 24 -10.79 7.15 -17.64
CA ALA A 24 -11.12 7.84 -18.88
C ALA A 24 -12.60 8.26 -18.89
N SER A 25 -13.52 7.37 -18.49
CA SER A 25 -14.95 7.70 -18.40
C SER A 25 -15.27 8.77 -17.34
N ALA A 26 -14.44 8.91 -16.33
CA ALA A 26 -14.55 9.95 -15.29
C ALA A 26 -13.85 11.28 -15.70
N GLY A 27 -13.28 11.38 -16.90
CA GLY A 27 -12.56 12.55 -17.38
C GLY A 27 -11.23 12.80 -16.68
N GLY A 28 -10.66 11.77 -16.05
CA GLY A 28 -9.35 11.80 -15.42
C GLY A 28 -8.21 11.55 -16.42
N PRO A 29 -6.96 11.90 -16.08
CA PRO A 29 -5.81 11.51 -16.88
C PRO A 29 -5.67 9.98 -16.87
N GLU A 30 -5.30 9.42 -18.02
CA GLU A 30 -5.04 8.00 -18.15
C GLU A 30 -3.73 7.66 -17.39
N PRO A 31 -3.74 6.66 -16.49
CA PRO A 31 -2.52 6.22 -15.83
C PRO A 31 -1.62 5.46 -16.82
N VAL A 32 -0.32 5.53 -16.60
CA VAL A 32 0.63 4.70 -17.34
C VAL A 32 0.77 3.38 -16.60
N TYR A 33 0.34 2.31 -17.24
CA TYR A 33 0.45 0.96 -16.67
C TYR A 33 1.79 0.33 -17.03
N TYR A 34 2.35 -0.39 -16.05
CA TYR A 34 3.51 -1.26 -16.19
C TYR A 34 3.17 -2.63 -15.60
N HIS A 35 3.19 -3.68 -16.43
CA HIS A 35 3.18 -5.04 -15.89
C HIS A 35 4.45 -5.24 -15.07
N CYS A 36 4.31 -5.65 -13.81
CA CYS A 36 5.46 -5.79 -12.92
C CYS A 36 5.15 -6.73 -11.76
N ASP A 37 5.91 -7.81 -11.65
CA ASP A 37 5.91 -8.64 -10.44
C ASP A 37 6.82 -7.98 -9.38
N LEU A 38 6.19 -7.31 -8.42
CA LEU A 38 6.89 -6.63 -7.33
C LEU A 38 7.65 -7.58 -6.40
N THR A 39 7.43 -8.89 -6.46
CA THR A 39 8.22 -9.88 -5.72
C THR A 39 9.60 -10.10 -6.35
N SER A 40 9.75 -9.74 -7.64
CA SER A 40 11.01 -9.72 -8.38
C SER A 40 11.71 -8.35 -8.22
N VAL A 41 12.66 -8.27 -7.31
CA VAL A 41 13.40 -7.00 -7.07
C VAL A 41 14.06 -6.46 -8.35
N PRO A 42 14.71 -7.26 -9.21
CA PRO A 42 15.29 -6.74 -10.46
C PRO A 42 14.25 -6.15 -11.40
N GLU A 43 13.06 -6.76 -11.50
CA GLU A 43 11.96 -6.29 -12.34
C GLU A 43 11.39 -4.96 -11.79
N ALA A 44 11.10 -4.89 -10.49
CA ALA A 44 10.63 -3.68 -9.83
C ALA A 44 11.60 -2.51 -10.04
N GLN A 45 12.91 -2.72 -9.84
CA GLN A 45 13.95 -1.71 -10.06
C GLN A 45 14.05 -1.30 -11.54
N SER A 46 13.93 -2.24 -12.48
CA SER A 46 13.93 -1.95 -13.92
C SER A 46 12.72 -1.09 -14.30
N THR A 47 11.55 -1.43 -13.78
CA THR A 47 10.32 -0.67 -14.01
C THR A 47 10.43 0.76 -13.46
N VAL A 48 10.97 0.94 -12.24
CA VAL A 48 11.22 2.28 -11.70
C VAL A 48 12.18 3.09 -12.58
N ARG A 49 13.24 2.48 -13.12
CA ARG A 49 14.14 3.18 -14.08
C ARG A 49 13.37 3.65 -15.31
N SER A 50 12.48 2.82 -15.87
CA SER A 50 11.65 3.20 -17.02
C SER A 50 10.70 4.35 -16.70
N ILE A 51 10.13 4.36 -15.48
CA ILE A 51 9.29 5.45 -14.97
C ILE A 51 10.10 6.75 -14.87
N LEU A 52 11.29 6.69 -14.28
CA LEU A 52 12.18 7.85 -14.15
C LEU A 52 12.65 8.38 -15.51
N GLN A 53 12.89 7.50 -16.49
CA GLN A 53 13.20 7.90 -17.86
C GLN A 53 12.02 8.63 -18.53
N LYS A 54 10.79 8.19 -18.26
CA LYS A 54 9.59 8.77 -18.88
C LYS A 54 9.17 10.08 -18.21
N PHE A 55 9.19 10.15 -16.88
CA PHE A 55 8.63 11.27 -16.11
C PHE A 55 9.69 12.21 -15.52
N GLY A 56 10.96 11.80 -15.48
CA GLY A 56 12.07 12.56 -14.91
C GLY A 56 12.19 12.43 -13.40
N THR A 57 11.09 12.33 -12.68
CA THR A 57 11.03 12.23 -11.21
C THR A 57 9.90 11.30 -10.77
N VAL A 58 9.96 10.89 -9.50
CA VAL A 58 8.84 10.29 -8.75
C VAL A 58 8.69 11.10 -7.48
N ASP A 59 7.63 11.87 -7.36
CA ASP A 59 7.37 12.74 -6.20
C ASP A 59 6.65 11.97 -5.08
N VAL A 60 5.86 10.98 -5.45
CA VAL A 60 5.07 10.17 -4.50
C VAL A 60 5.19 8.69 -4.83
N LEU A 61 5.50 7.88 -3.82
CA LEU A 61 5.42 6.42 -3.88
C LEU A 61 4.33 5.92 -2.94
N ILE A 62 3.36 5.15 -3.45
CA ILE A 62 2.36 4.46 -2.64
C ILE A 62 2.58 2.96 -2.76
N ASN A 63 3.12 2.35 -1.73
CA ASN A 63 3.34 0.92 -1.63
C ASN A 63 2.05 0.21 -1.18
N ASN A 64 1.10 0.05 -2.12
CA ASN A 64 -0.23 -0.50 -1.83
C ASN A 64 -0.36 -2.01 -2.09
N ALA A 65 0.44 -2.58 -2.96
CA ALA A 65 0.36 -4.00 -3.28
C ALA A 65 0.48 -4.89 -2.04
N GLY A 66 -0.29 -5.95 -1.99
CA GLY A 66 -0.29 -6.87 -0.86
C GLY A 66 -1.24 -8.04 -1.05
N ASN A 67 -1.05 -9.09 -0.27
CA ASN A 67 -1.84 -10.30 -0.33
C ASN A 67 -2.09 -10.86 1.08
N ASP A 68 -3.36 -10.92 1.47
CA ASP A 68 -3.85 -11.36 2.78
C ASP A 68 -4.34 -12.82 2.79
N MET A 69 -3.81 -13.67 1.92
CA MET A 69 -4.15 -15.10 1.90
C MET A 69 -3.93 -15.72 3.28
N ARG A 70 -4.90 -16.54 3.69
CA ARG A 70 -4.94 -17.16 5.00
C ARG A 70 -4.40 -18.56 4.93
N HIS A 71 -3.56 -18.92 5.93
CA HIS A 71 -2.93 -20.25 6.06
C HIS A 71 -2.89 -20.64 7.52
N LYS A 72 -3.19 -21.89 7.82
CA LYS A 72 -2.98 -22.45 9.16
C LYS A 72 -1.49 -22.49 9.47
N ILE A 73 -1.13 -22.56 10.76
CA ILE A 73 0.28 -22.56 11.18
C ILE A 73 1.03 -23.76 10.59
N ASP A 74 0.41 -24.91 10.56
CA ASP A 74 0.97 -26.15 10.03
C ASP A 74 1.06 -26.20 8.49
N GLU A 75 0.40 -25.30 7.79
CA GLU A 75 0.49 -25.13 6.33
C GLU A 75 1.62 -24.19 5.91
N VAL A 76 2.23 -23.45 6.84
CA VAL A 76 3.28 -22.48 6.51
C VAL A 76 4.61 -23.18 6.29
N THR A 77 5.02 -23.28 5.02
CA THR A 77 6.36 -23.74 4.63
C THR A 77 7.33 -22.56 4.51
N PRO A 78 8.68 -22.79 4.48
CA PRO A 78 9.65 -21.74 4.21
C PRO A 78 9.36 -20.98 2.91
N GLU A 79 8.97 -21.68 1.84
CA GLU A 79 8.66 -21.06 0.54
C GLU A 79 7.41 -20.16 0.62
N LEU A 80 6.37 -20.61 1.35
CA LEU A 80 5.17 -19.82 1.57
C LEU A 80 5.48 -18.59 2.43
N TRP A 81 6.34 -18.76 3.44
CA TRP A 81 6.84 -17.65 4.26
C TRP A 81 7.55 -16.62 3.39
N ASP A 82 8.55 -17.03 2.60
CA ASP A 82 9.34 -16.14 1.75
C ASP A 82 8.47 -15.41 0.72
N LYS A 83 7.55 -16.12 0.08
CA LYS A 83 6.59 -15.54 -0.86
C LYS A 83 5.69 -14.49 -0.19
N THR A 84 5.19 -14.78 1.01
CA THR A 84 4.31 -13.87 1.74
C THR A 84 5.05 -12.62 2.20
N ILE A 85 6.29 -12.77 2.67
CA ILE A 85 7.17 -11.64 3.02
C ILE A 85 7.52 -10.83 1.77
N ALA A 86 7.81 -11.48 0.64
CA ALA A 86 8.13 -10.80 -0.61
C ALA A 86 7.00 -9.86 -1.04
N VAL A 87 5.75 -10.32 -1.05
CA VAL A 87 4.59 -9.56 -1.53
C VAL A 87 4.02 -8.57 -0.50
N ASN A 88 4.34 -8.67 0.80
CA ASN A 88 3.74 -7.81 1.82
C ASN A 88 4.72 -6.87 2.52
N LEU A 89 6.03 -7.11 2.41
CA LEU A 89 7.08 -6.31 3.07
C LEU A 89 8.24 -5.98 2.13
N LYS A 90 8.90 -7.00 1.56
CA LYS A 90 10.16 -6.84 0.84
C LYS A 90 10.04 -5.86 -0.32
N HIS A 91 8.98 -5.95 -1.12
CA HIS A 91 8.78 -5.03 -2.24
C HIS A 91 8.68 -3.56 -1.80
N GLN A 92 8.03 -3.27 -0.66
CA GLN A 92 7.88 -1.89 -0.18
C GLN A 92 9.25 -1.24 0.09
N PHE A 93 10.18 -2.00 0.67
CA PHE A 93 11.54 -1.53 0.87
C PHE A 93 12.27 -1.27 -0.45
N PHE A 94 12.26 -2.23 -1.38
CA PHE A 94 13.03 -2.10 -2.63
C PHE A 94 12.41 -1.09 -3.61
N MET A 95 11.10 -0.89 -3.58
CA MET A 95 10.46 0.22 -4.29
C MET A 95 10.88 1.58 -3.71
N ALA A 96 10.87 1.72 -2.39
CA ALA A 96 11.38 2.93 -1.74
C ALA A 96 12.85 3.17 -2.11
N GLN A 97 13.72 2.16 -1.97
CA GLN A 97 15.13 2.26 -2.33
C GLN A 97 15.36 2.72 -3.78
N ALA A 98 14.51 2.26 -4.71
CA ALA A 98 14.65 2.60 -6.13
C ALA A 98 14.26 4.05 -6.45
N VAL A 99 13.31 4.67 -5.71
CA VAL A 99 12.87 6.05 -5.96
C VAL A 99 13.63 7.09 -5.13
N ILE A 100 14.19 6.71 -3.97
CA ILE A 100 14.88 7.61 -3.03
C ILE A 100 15.95 8.49 -3.73
N PRO A 101 16.83 7.98 -4.61
CA PRO A 101 17.84 8.85 -5.24
C PRO A 101 17.24 9.99 -6.06
N SER A 102 16.08 9.77 -6.71
CA SER A 102 15.36 10.81 -7.43
C SER A 102 14.75 11.85 -6.49
N MET A 103 14.12 11.40 -5.40
CA MET A 103 13.54 12.26 -4.37
C MET A 103 14.63 13.09 -3.65
N GLN A 104 15.78 12.48 -3.33
CA GLN A 104 16.93 13.18 -2.73
C GLN A 104 17.46 14.27 -3.65
N LYS A 105 17.60 14.00 -4.94
CA LYS A 105 18.01 15.00 -5.93
C LYS A 105 16.99 16.15 -6.03
N ALA A 106 15.71 15.85 -5.89
CA ALA A 106 14.63 16.84 -5.91
C ALA A 106 14.50 17.60 -4.56
N GLN A 107 15.09 17.09 -3.46
CA GLN A 107 14.88 17.56 -2.08
C GLN A 107 13.39 17.62 -1.72
N HIS A 108 12.65 16.64 -2.22
CA HIS A 108 11.20 16.53 -2.03
C HIS A 108 10.73 15.10 -2.29
N GLY A 109 9.79 14.60 -1.48
CA GLY A 109 9.18 13.31 -1.70
C GLY A 109 8.16 12.90 -0.63
N SER A 110 7.25 12.01 -1.01
CA SER A 110 6.33 11.37 -0.06
C SER A 110 6.25 9.87 -0.33
N ILE A 111 6.61 9.07 0.66
CA ILE A 111 6.50 7.60 0.63
C ILE A 111 5.38 7.19 1.58
N ILE A 112 4.40 6.44 1.07
CA ILE A 112 3.24 5.96 1.82
C ILE A 112 3.25 4.43 1.77
N ASN A 113 3.48 3.81 2.92
CA ASN A 113 3.50 2.37 3.06
C ASN A 113 2.17 1.85 3.59
N MET A 114 1.74 0.69 3.11
CA MET A 114 0.49 0.06 3.57
C MET A 114 0.77 -1.08 4.54
N SER A 115 0.42 -0.86 5.82
CA SER A 115 0.37 -1.90 6.85
C SER A 115 -1.07 -2.44 6.98
N SER A 116 -1.51 -2.78 8.18
CA SER A 116 -2.86 -3.26 8.51
C SER A 116 -3.05 -3.20 10.02
N ILE A 117 -4.29 -3.04 10.51
CA ILE A 117 -4.59 -3.27 11.93
C ILE A 117 -4.49 -4.76 12.33
N GLY A 118 -4.36 -5.67 11.37
CA GLY A 118 -4.32 -7.11 11.61
C GLY A 118 -3.27 -7.57 12.65
N TRP A 119 -2.20 -6.80 12.83
CA TRP A 119 -1.21 -7.07 13.87
C TRP A 119 -1.56 -6.48 15.25
N MET A 120 -2.55 -5.58 15.33
CA MET A 120 -3.01 -4.93 16.55
C MET A 120 -4.21 -5.65 17.18
N ILE A 121 -4.92 -6.47 16.40
CA ILE A 121 -6.09 -7.22 16.83
C ILE A 121 -5.81 -8.73 16.86
N PRO A 122 -6.56 -9.53 17.64
CA PRO A 122 -6.48 -10.98 17.54
C PRO A 122 -6.79 -11.46 16.12
N SER A 123 -5.78 -12.00 15.43
CA SER A 123 -5.89 -12.52 14.07
C SER A 123 -5.49 -13.98 14.03
N THR A 124 -6.21 -14.79 13.25
CA THR A 124 -5.92 -16.22 13.07
C THR A 124 -5.65 -16.52 11.60
N ASN A 125 -4.85 -17.57 11.35
CA ASN A 125 -4.51 -18.04 10.00
C ASN A 125 -3.79 -17.00 9.12
N GLN A 126 -3.12 -16.02 9.71
CA GLN A 126 -2.45 -14.91 9.02
C GLN A 126 -1.07 -14.58 9.61
N VAL A 127 -0.41 -15.54 10.27
CA VAL A 127 0.82 -15.28 11.05
C VAL A 127 1.89 -14.57 10.22
N VAL A 128 2.17 -15.01 8.99
CA VAL A 128 3.21 -14.40 8.15
C VAL A 128 2.80 -13.02 7.64
N TYR A 129 1.53 -12.87 7.21
CA TYR A 129 0.98 -11.59 6.79
C TYR A 129 1.04 -10.54 7.90
N VAL A 130 0.57 -10.90 9.08
CA VAL A 130 0.55 -10.03 10.27
C VAL A 130 1.99 -9.62 10.67
N THR A 131 2.93 -10.57 10.64
CA THR A 131 4.35 -10.30 10.87
C THR A 131 4.89 -9.28 9.86
N ALA A 132 4.62 -9.47 8.57
CA ALA A 132 5.03 -8.54 7.53
C ALA A 132 4.44 -7.14 7.75
N LYS A 133 3.14 -7.05 8.07
CA LYS A 133 2.47 -5.76 8.28
C LYS A 133 2.90 -5.04 9.54
N ALA A 134 3.25 -5.74 10.61
CA ALA A 134 3.90 -5.16 11.78
C ALA A 134 5.29 -4.59 11.44
N ALA A 135 6.08 -5.32 10.65
CA ALA A 135 7.42 -4.89 10.23
C ALA A 135 7.39 -3.62 9.34
N VAL A 136 6.34 -3.41 8.54
CA VAL A 136 6.16 -2.18 7.72
C VAL A 136 6.16 -0.93 8.61
N VAL A 137 5.59 -0.98 9.80
CA VAL A 137 5.59 0.18 10.73
C VAL A 137 7.00 0.51 11.18
N GLY A 138 7.80 -0.49 11.59
CA GLY A 138 9.20 -0.30 11.98
C GLY A 138 10.05 0.25 10.82
N MET A 139 9.88 -0.32 9.61
CA MET A 139 10.56 0.15 8.40
C MET A 139 10.20 1.61 8.09
N THR A 140 8.91 1.99 8.16
CA THR A 140 8.44 3.37 7.94
C THR A 140 9.12 4.34 8.90
N ARG A 141 9.22 4.00 10.18
CA ARG A 141 9.85 4.84 11.21
C ARG A 141 11.33 5.11 10.90
N THR A 142 12.07 4.07 10.55
CA THR A 142 13.50 4.20 10.23
C THR A 142 13.71 5.04 8.97
N LEU A 143 12.99 4.74 7.88
CA LEU A 143 13.08 5.52 6.64
C LEU A 143 12.72 6.99 6.84
N ALA A 144 11.72 7.30 7.66
CA ALA A 144 11.35 8.68 7.95
C ALA A 144 12.47 9.48 8.61
N HIS A 145 13.23 8.85 9.53
CA HIS A 145 14.36 9.51 10.19
C HIS A 145 15.59 9.61 9.27
N GLU A 146 15.86 8.60 8.45
CA GLU A 146 16.99 8.61 7.52
C GLU A 146 16.82 9.63 6.39
N LEU A 147 15.58 9.85 5.93
CA LEU A 147 15.27 10.66 4.76
C LEU A 147 14.77 12.07 5.08
N GLY A 148 14.53 12.37 6.35
CA GLY A 148 13.99 13.67 6.77
C GLY A 148 14.89 14.86 6.42
N ALA A 149 16.21 14.69 6.45
CA ALA A 149 17.18 15.72 6.06
C ALA A 149 17.08 16.09 4.57
N ASP A 150 16.58 15.18 3.74
CA ASP A 150 16.36 15.37 2.30
C ASP A 150 14.92 15.88 1.99
N ASN A 151 14.17 16.29 3.02
CA ASN A 151 12.79 16.73 2.90
C ASN A 151 11.85 15.65 2.28
N ILE A 152 12.14 14.37 2.54
CA ILE A 152 11.32 13.24 2.12
C ILE A 152 10.52 12.75 3.32
N ARG A 153 9.20 12.75 3.18
CA ARG A 153 8.27 12.26 4.20
C ARG A 153 7.98 10.77 4.00
N VAL A 154 7.94 10.02 5.08
CA VAL A 154 7.57 8.60 5.04
C VAL A 154 6.52 8.32 6.10
N ASN A 155 5.34 7.87 5.67
CA ASN A 155 4.21 7.58 6.53
C ASN A 155 3.62 6.19 6.23
N CYS A 156 2.82 5.70 7.15
CA CYS A 156 2.15 4.41 7.04
C CYS A 156 0.63 4.59 7.18
N ILE A 157 -0.14 3.88 6.36
CA ILE A 157 -1.58 3.71 6.55
C ILE A 157 -1.82 2.30 7.06
N MET A 158 -2.67 2.16 8.07
CA MET A 158 -3.06 0.89 8.68
C MET A 158 -4.58 0.70 8.53
N PRO A 159 -5.03 0.13 7.40
CA PRO A 159 -6.44 -0.12 7.18
C PRO A 159 -6.99 -1.22 8.09
N GLY A 160 -8.27 -1.07 8.46
CA GLY A 160 -9.10 -2.16 8.98
C GLY A 160 -9.62 -3.06 7.85
N TRP A 161 -10.83 -3.58 8.02
CA TRP A 161 -11.47 -4.36 6.96
C TRP A 161 -12.07 -3.43 5.90
N ILE A 162 -11.43 -3.35 4.76
CA ILE A 162 -11.87 -2.51 3.63
C ILE A 162 -12.66 -3.35 2.64
N LEU A 163 -13.86 -2.89 2.27
CA LEU A 163 -14.79 -3.60 1.40
C LEU A 163 -14.37 -3.51 -0.08
N THR A 164 -13.26 -4.17 -0.42
CA THR A 164 -12.82 -4.35 -1.81
C THR A 164 -13.57 -5.49 -2.49
N GLU A 165 -13.60 -5.52 -3.82
CA GLU A 165 -14.16 -6.66 -4.58
C GLU A 165 -13.52 -7.99 -4.19
N ARG A 166 -12.20 -8.02 -3.97
CA ARG A 166 -11.47 -9.19 -3.49
C ARG A 166 -11.96 -9.65 -2.11
N GLN A 167 -12.12 -8.73 -1.15
CA GLN A 167 -12.61 -9.05 0.19
C GLN A 167 -14.03 -9.57 0.15
N GLN A 168 -14.89 -8.97 -0.68
CA GLN A 168 -16.26 -9.43 -0.89
C GLN A 168 -16.30 -10.87 -1.44
N ARG A 169 -15.49 -11.16 -2.45
CA ARG A 169 -15.47 -12.48 -3.11
C ARG A 169 -14.92 -13.58 -2.21
N LEU A 170 -13.84 -13.31 -1.45
CA LEU A 170 -13.10 -14.33 -0.74
C LEU A 170 -13.53 -14.52 0.72
N TRP A 171 -13.91 -13.45 1.40
CA TRP A 171 -14.00 -13.45 2.85
C TRP A 171 -15.31 -12.89 3.41
N LEU A 172 -16.12 -12.18 2.63
CA LEU A 172 -17.33 -11.57 3.14
C LEU A 172 -18.44 -12.62 3.29
N THR A 173 -18.60 -13.13 4.51
CA THR A 173 -19.76 -13.89 4.96
C THR A 173 -20.59 -13.02 5.89
N GLU A 174 -21.84 -13.38 6.14
CA GLU A 174 -22.69 -12.66 7.11
C GLU A 174 -22.09 -12.69 8.52
N ALA A 175 -21.49 -13.82 8.90
CA ALA A 175 -20.77 -13.93 10.18
C ALA A 175 -19.57 -12.97 10.28
N ASN A 176 -18.75 -12.88 9.22
CA ASN A 176 -17.63 -11.96 9.17
C ASN A 176 -18.09 -10.50 9.16
N ARG A 177 -19.16 -10.17 8.43
CA ARG A 177 -19.75 -8.84 8.42
C ARG A 177 -20.23 -8.44 9.82
N THR A 178 -20.97 -9.32 10.49
CA THR A 178 -21.46 -9.10 11.86
C THR A 178 -20.27 -8.89 12.82
N HIS A 179 -19.21 -9.71 12.70
CA HIS A 179 -18.01 -9.58 13.51
C HIS A 179 -17.33 -8.22 13.30
N VAL A 180 -17.15 -7.80 12.05
CA VAL A 180 -16.53 -6.50 11.71
C VAL A 180 -17.35 -5.36 12.33
N LEU A 181 -18.66 -5.35 12.09
CA LEU A 181 -19.56 -4.30 12.59
C LEU A 181 -19.67 -4.29 14.13
N ALA A 182 -19.54 -5.44 14.78
CA ALA A 182 -19.53 -5.52 16.25
C ALA A 182 -18.31 -4.81 16.86
N ASN A 183 -17.14 -4.95 16.23
CA ASN A 183 -15.89 -4.39 16.74
C ASN A 183 -15.64 -2.93 16.33
N GLN A 184 -16.25 -2.44 15.27
CA GLN A 184 -16.11 -1.05 14.84
C GLN A 184 -16.97 -0.09 15.68
N ALA A 185 -16.49 1.13 15.97
CA ALA A 185 -17.30 2.19 16.53
C ALA A 185 -18.33 2.70 15.51
N LEU A 186 -17.89 2.94 14.26
CA LEU A 186 -18.82 3.28 13.17
C LEU A 186 -19.40 2.00 12.56
N LYS A 187 -20.72 1.82 12.69
CA LYS A 187 -21.43 0.58 12.32
C LYS A 187 -21.70 0.48 10.82
N ARG A 188 -20.68 0.60 10.01
CA ARG A 188 -20.73 0.45 8.55
C ARG A 188 -19.41 -0.12 8.01
N MET A 189 -19.46 -0.71 6.83
CA MET A 189 -18.25 -1.12 6.12
C MET A 189 -17.48 0.10 5.63
N ILE A 190 -16.14 -0.02 5.59
CA ILE A 190 -15.24 1.01 5.09
C ILE A 190 -14.99 0.74 3.60
N MET A 191 -15.09 1.79 2.80
CA MET A 191 -14.92 1.70 1.35
C MET A 191 -13.48 2.03 0.92
N PRO A 192 -12.99 1.49 -0.21
CA PRO A 192 -11.64 1.76 -0.70
C PRO A 192 -11.32 3.24 -0.91
N ASP A 193 -12.29 4.04 -1.32
CA ASP A 193 -12.12 5.48 -1.54
C ASP A 193 -11.84 6.26 -0.25
N GLU A 194 -12.23 5.75 0.92
CA GLU A 194 -11.92 6.37 2.20
C GLU A 194 -10.42 6.24 2.51
N VAL A 195 -9.82 5.08 2.22
CA VAL A 195 -8.37 4.88 2.32
C VAL A 195 -7.64 5.74 1.28
N ALA A 196 -8.18 5.82 0.06
CA ALA A 196 -7.60 6.62 -1.01
C ALA A 196 -7.55 8.12 -0.67
N ARG A 197 -8.57 8.66 0.03
CA ARG A 197 -8.57 10.07 0.49
C ARG A 197 -7.44 10.34 1.49
N LEU A 198 -7.17 9.41 2.41
CA LEU A 198 -6.05 9.54 3.34
C LEU A 198 -4.71 9.46 2.60
N ALA A 199 -4.58 8.54 1.63
CA ALA A 199 -3.38 8.46 0.79
C ALA A 199 -3.16 9.75 -0.02
N LEU A 200 -4.22 10.35 -0.57
CA LEU A 200 -4.15 11.64 -1.27
C LEU A 200 -3.71 12.79 -0.35
N PHE A 201 -4.22 12.85 0.87
CA PHE A 201 -3.79 13.83 1.87
C PHE A 201 -2.30 13.68 2.20
N LEU A 202 -1.84 12.44 2.44
CA LEU A 202 -0.43 12.17 2.74
C LEU A 202 0.51 12.40 1.52
N ALA A 203 -0.01 12.30 0.31
CA ALA A 203 0.72 12.58 -0.92
C ALA A 203 0.88 14.09 -1.17
N ALA A 204 -0.06 14.91 -0.70
CA ALA A 204 -0.10 16.34 -0.95
C ALA A 204 0.73 17.15 0.06
N ASP A 205 1.03 18.41 -0.30
CA ASP A 205 1.74 19.38 0.55
C ASP A 205 0.94 19.78 1.79
N ASP A 206 -0.38 19.57 1.79
CA ASP A 206 -1.25 19.74 2.97
C ASP A 206 -0.75 18.90 4.18
N SER A 207 0.04 17.86 3.95
CA SER A 207 0.69 17.03 4.96
C SER A 207 2.20 17.27 5.10
N SER A 208 2.71 18.45 4.69
CA SER A 208 4.14 18.77 4.66
C SER A 208 4.87 18.63 6.01
N ALA A 209 4.19 18.84 7.12
CA ALA A 209 4.74 18.65 8.47
C ALA A 209 4.55 17.22 9.02
N ILE A 210 4.04 16.29 8.20
CA ILE A 210 3.65 14.94 8.64
C ILE A 210 4.62 13.90 8.08
N THR A 211 5.44 13.33 8.94
CA THR A 211 6.33 12.19 8.65
C THR A 211 6.41 11.28 9.87
N ASN A 212 6.85 10.03 9.71
CA ASN A 212 6.99 9.04 10.79
C ASN A 212 5.66 8.71 11.49
N GLN A 213 4.52 8.90 10.83
CA GLN A 213 3.22 8.61 11.40
C GLN A 213 2.62 7.31 10.84
N SER A 214 1.82 6.65 11.67
CA SER A 214 1.04 5.47 11.30
C SER A 214 -0.44 5.78 11.55
N TYR A 215 -1.18 5.92 10.47
CA TYR A 215 -2.59 6.31 10.50
C TYR A 215 -3.50 5.10 10.42
N VAL A 216 -4.25 4.87 11.47
CA VAL A 216 -5.31 3.87 11.49
C VAL A 216 -6.54 4.40 10.75
N ILE A 217 -7.12 3.56 9.89
CA ILE A 217 -8.40 3.81 9.22
C ILE A 217 -9.24 2.54 9.26
N ASP A 218 -9.96 2.34 10.36
CA ASP A 218 -10.64 1.09 10.75
C ASP A 218 -12.04 1.28 11.33
N ALA A 219 -12.59 2.48 11.23
CA ALA A 219 -13.88 2.86 11.80
C ALA A 219 -13.92 2.73 13.35
N GLY A 220 -12.78 2.81 14.03
CA GLY A 220 -12.67 2.73 15.49
C GLY A 220 -12.75 1.30 16.00
N TRP A 221 -11.98 0.39 15.41
CA TRP A 221 -11.81 -0.99 15.88
C TRP A 221 -10.71 -1.08 16.95
N VAL A 222 -9.58 -0.37 16.76
CA VAL A 222 -8.46 -0.31 17.72
C VAL A 222 -8.31 1.09 18.34
#